data_6db6e4649dcef9f6115443151d22bc47
#
_entry.id   6db6e4649dcef9f6115443151d22bc47
#
_cell.length_a   1.000
_cell.length_b   1.000
_cell.length_c   1.000
_cell.angle_alpha   90.00
_cell.angle_beta   90.00
_cell.angle_gamma   90.00
#
_symmetry.space_group_name_H-M   'P 1'
#
loop_
_entity.id
_entity.type
_entity.pdbx_description
1 polymer ?
#
loop_
_entity_poly.entity_id
_entity_poly.type
_entity_poly.pdbx_seq_one_letter_code
_entity_poly.pdbx_strand_id
1 'polypeptide(L)'
;MGLFDKFTKTFDKFGYDLDGYDKDGYDKKGYNKKGYDENGFDYKGYDKKKLNKDGYDKDGYDKKGYNKNRYNVEGYNEEGYDNKGYDNDGYNKNGYDKKGYNKEGHDNRGFSFDGIHVGTRITFDGEGYNKKGYN
;
A
#
# COMPACT_ATOMS: atom_id res chain seq x y z
N MET A 1 -24.51 31.33 30.95
CA MET A 1 -25.26 31.58 29.73
C MET A 1 -26.67 31.06 29.88
N GLY A 2 -27.65 31.80 29.39
CA GLY A 2 -29.04 31.43 29.52
C GLY A 2 -29.57 30.57 28.39
N LEU A 3 -30.86 30.25 28.49
CA LEU A 3 -31.58 29.45 27.51
C LEU A 3 -31.53 30.07 26.09
N PHE A 4 -31.40 31.39 26.01
CA PHE A 4 -31.38 32.14 24.76
C PHE A 4 -30.15 31.88 23.92
N ASP A 5 -28.99 31.57 24.52
CA ASP A 5 -27.75 31.30 23.80
C ASP A 5 -27.82 30.02 22.96
N LYS A 6 -28.74 29.14 23.33
CA LYS A 6 -28.99 27.88 22.64
C LYS A 6 -29.76 28.10 21.35
N PHE A 7 -30.60 29.17 21.30
CA PHE A 7 -31.51 29.42 20.20
C PHE A 7 -31.22 30.70 19.41
N THR A 8 -30.45 31.63 19.99
CA THR A 8 -30.17 32.94 19.39
C THR A 8 -28.68 33.25 19.49
N LYS A 9 -27.86 32.61 18.71
CA LYS A 9 -26.46 33.03 18.59
C LYS A 9 -26.38 34.37 17.91
N THR A 10 -25.54 35.24 18.47
CA THR A 10 -25.25 36.55 17.87
C THR A 10 -23.95 36.49 17.11
N PHE A 11 -23.92 37.15 15.98
CA PHE A 11 -22.75 37.24 15.09
C PHE A 11 -22.33 38.71 14.96
N ASP A 12 -21.03 38.91 14.83
CA ASP A 12 -20.48 40.24 14.61
C ASP A 12 -20.72 40.69 13.16
N LYS A 13 -20.21 41.87 12.80
CA LYS A 13 -20.38 42.43 11.46
C LYS A 13 -19.71 41.61 10.37
N PHE A 14 -18.79 40.75 10.73
CA PHE A 14 -18.10 39.85 9.79
C PHE A 14 -18.73 38.47 9.70
N GLY A 15 -19.75 38.20 10.55
CA GLY A 15 -20.50 36.94 10.53
C GLY A 15 -19.99 35.88 11.48
N TYR A 16 -19.20 36.25 12.51
CA TYR A 16 -18.64 35.32 13.48
C TYR A 16 -19.24 35.50 14.85
N ASP A 17 -19.45 34.38 15.57
CA ASP A 17 -19.94 34.42 16.95
C ASP A 17 -18.80 34.77 17.92
N LEU A 18 -19.11 34.72 19.23
CA LEU A 18 -18.12 35.03 20.27
C LEU A 18 -16.92 34.10 20.31
N ASP A 19 -17.10 32.86 19.83
CA ASP A 19 -16.03 31.88 19.81
C ASP A 19 -15.22 31.95 18.49
N GLY A 20 -15.63 32.82 17.57
CA GLY A 20 -14.92 33.02 16.29
C GLY A 20 -15.38 32.15 15.15
N TYR A 21 -16.59 31.55 15.25
CA TYR A 21 -17.15 30.66 14.21
C TYR A 21 -18.35 31.32 13.53
N ASP A 22 -18.47 31.07 12.21
CA ASP A 22 -19.58 31.57 11.44
C ASP A 22 -20.84 30.72 11.67
N LYS A 23 -21.92 31.04 10.94
CA LYS A 23 -23.21 30.34 11.06
C LYS A 23 -23.12 28.84 10.72
N ASP A 24 -22.14 28.46 9.92
CA ASP A 24 -21.93 27.07 9.51
C ASP A 24 -20.95 26.34 10.43
N GLY A 25 -20.38 27.05 11.41
CA GLY A 25 -19.50 26.48 12.43
C GLY A 25 -18.01 26.49 12.08
N TYR A 26 -17.61 27.32 11.11
CA TYR A 26 -16.21 27.44 10.67
C TYR A 26 -15.59 28.77 11.10
N ASP A 27 -14.33 28.74 11.51
CA ASP A 27 -13.57 29.94 11.85
C ASP A 27 -13.10 30.69 10.61
N LYS A 28 -12.34 31.77 10.83
CA LYS A 28 -11.82 32.60 9.73
C LYS A 28 -10.88 31.88 8.78
N LYS A 29 -10.25 30.83 9.26
CA LYS A 29 -9.35 30.00 8.45
C LYS A 29 -10.10 28.89 7.71
N GLY A 30 -11.40 28.71 8.00
CA GLY A 30 -12.24 27.70 7.35
C GLY A 30 -12.34 26.38 8.08
N TYR A 31 -11.94 26.31 9.37
CA TYR A 31 -11.95 25.07 10.15
C TYR A 31 -13.00 25.12 11.24
N ASN A 32 -13.66 23.99 11.47
CA ASN A 32 -14.65 23.85 12.53
C ASN A 32 -13.96 23.61 13.89
N LYS A 33 -14.74 23.43 14.95
CA LYS A 33 -14.22 23.20 16.31
C LYS A 33 -13.36 21.95 16.44
N LYS A 34 -13.58 20.97 15.57
CA LYS A 34 -12.78 19.73 15.55
C LYS A 34 -11.49 19.89 14.75
N GLY A 35 -11.32 21.03 14.06
CA GLY A 35 -10.12 21.30 13.27
C GLY A 35 -10.19 20.88 11.82
N TYR A 36 -11.39 20.61 11.29
CA TYR A 36 -11.59 20.18 9.91
C TYR A 36 -12.30 21.26 9.08
N ASP A 37 -11.92 21.38 7.81
CA ASP A 37 -12.56 22.29 6.87
C ASP A 37 -13.90 21.71 6.36
N GLU A 38 -14.57 22.41 5.44
CA GLU A 38 -15.85 21.98 4.88
C GLU A 38 -15.77 20.66 4.10
N ASN A 39 -14.57 20.29 3.63
CA ASN A 39 -14.32 19.04 2.92
C ASN A 39 -13.90 17.91 3.84
N GLY A 40 -13.74 18.20 5.15
CA GLY A 40 -13.39 17.18 6.14
C GLY A 40 -11.89 16.99 6.38
N PHE A 41 -11.06 17.94 5.94
CA PHE A 41 -9.61 17.87 6.08
C PHE A 41 -9.09 18.87 7.12
N ASP A 42 -8.10 18.46 7.87
CA ASP A 42 -7.44 19.33 8.84
C ASP A 42 -6.44 20.27 8.13
N TYR A 43 -5.76 21.12 8.92
CA TYR A 43 -4.82 22.11 8.34
C TYR A 43 -3.60 21.48 7.66
N LYS A 44 -3.33 20.21 7.95
CA LYS A 44 -2.25 19.45 7.30
C LYS A 44 -2.74 18.76 6.02
N GLY A 45 -4.06 18.78 5.76
CA GLY A 45 -4.66 18.17 4.59
C GLY A 45 -5.09 16.71 4.75
N TYR A 46 -5.29 16.26 6.01
CA TYR A 46 -5.70 14.89 6.33
C TYR A 46 -7.09 14.86 6.94
N ASP A 47 -7.86 13.84 6.58
CA ASP A 47 -9.20 13.63 7.13
C ASP A 47 -9.15 12.88 8.47
N LYS A 48 -10.32 12.51 9.00
CA LYS A 48 -10.45 11.78 10.28
C LYS A 48 -9.74 10.42 10.27
N LYS A 49 -9.56 9.84 9.09
CA LYS A 49 -8.88 8.56 8.92
C LYS A 49 -7.38 8.74 8.70
N LYS A 50 -6.89 9.99 8.75
CA LYS A 50 -5.49 10.35 8.52
C LYS A 50 -5.06 10.19 7.06
N LEU A 51 -6.02 10.26 6.12
CA LEU A 51 -5.76 10.18 4.70
C LEU A 51 -5.93 11.55 4.05
N ASN A 52 -5.06 11.89 3.10
CA ASN A 52 -5.16 13.13 2.35
C ASN A 52 -6.25 13.00 1.26
N LYS A 53 -6.43 14.04 0.44
CA LYS A 53 -7.45 14.06 -0.62
C LYS A 53 -7.24 12.99 -1.69
N ASP A 54 -6.02 12.50 -1.84
CA ASP A 54 -5.69 11.42 -2.77
C ASP A 54 -5.87 10.03 -2.14
N GLY A 55 -6.19 9.97 -0.84
CA GLY A 55 -6.45 8.73 -0.13
C GLY A 55 -5.24 8.08 0.51
N TYR A 56 -4.15 8.84 0.71
CA TYR A 56 -2.90 8.32 1.29
C TYR A 56 -2.61 8.99 2.63
N ASP A 57 -2.01 8.23 3.53
CA ASP A 57 -1.56 8.75 4.82
C ASP A 57 -0.22 9.51 4.68
N LYS A 58 0.32 9.97 5.80
CA LYS A 58 1.58 10.74 5.83
C LYS A 58 2.80 9.95 5.33
N ASP A 59 2.72 8.63 5.37
CA ASP A 59 3.79 7.75 4.92
C ASP A 59 3.61 7.32 3.46
N GLY A 60 2.50 7.73 2.83
CA GLY A 60 2.23 7.47 1.43
C GLY A 60 1.44 6.21 1.14
N TYR A 61 0.79 5.62 2.15
CA TYR A 61 0.00 4.40 2.01
C TYR A 61 -1.50 4.69 2.10
N ASP A 62 -2.28 4.00 1.27
CA ASP A 62 -3.73 4.12 1.27
C ASP A 62 -4.35 3.33 2.43
N LYS A 63 -5.69 3.32 2.52
CA LYS A 63 -6.41 2.63 3.59
C LYS A 63 -6.21 1.12 3.60
N LYS A 64 -5.78 0.54 2.49
CA LYS A 64 -5.46 -0.89 2.38
C LYS A 64 -4.01 -1.19 2.73
N GLY A 65 -3.19 -0.14 2.89
CA GLY A 65 -1.78 -0.29 3.23
C GLY A 65 -0.83 -0.31 2.04
N TYR A 66 -1.28 0.13 0.85
CA TYR A 66 -0.48 0.14 -0.37
C TYR A 66 -0.15 1.56 -0.82
N ASN A 67 1.07 1.77 -1.27
CA ASN A 67 1.52 3.06 -1.78
C ASN A 67 1.07 3.24 -3.24
N LYS A 68 1.48 4.35 -3.86
CA LYS A 68 1.13 4.67 -5.26
C LYS A 68 1.63 3.66 -6.26
N ASN A 69 2.72 2.97 -5.95
CA ASN A 69 3.28 1.92 -6.78
C ASN A 69 2.64 0.56 -6.53
N ARG A 70 1.63 0.50 -5.64
CA ARG A 70 0.88 -0.70 -5.28
C ARG A 70 1.63 -1.70 -4.41
N TYR A 71 2.63 -1.23 -3.66
CA TYR A 71 3.38 -2.05 -2.71
C TYR A 71 3.08 -1.63 -1.28
N ASN A 72 3.00 -2.61 -0.38
CA ASN A 72 2.81 -2.36 1.04
C ASN A 72 4.14 -1.99 1.70
N VAL A 73 4.12 -1.76 3.02
CA VAL A 73 5.30 -1.35 3.79
C VAL A 73 6.42 -2.40 3.74
N GLU A 74 6.07 -3.67 3.53
CA GLU A 74 7.04 -4.76 3.42
C GLU A 74 7.61 -4.90 2.02
N GLY A 75 7.06 -4.16 1.04
CA GLY A 75 7.53 -4.16 -0.34
C GLY A 75 6.83 -5.13 -1.27
N TYR A 76 5.67 -5.67 -0.87
CA TYR A 76 4.90 -6.63 -1.67
C TYR A 76 3.59 -6.02 -2.17
N ASN A 77 3.20 -6.40 -3.39
CA ASN A 77 1.92 -5.98 -3.96
C ASN A 77 0.77 -6.84 -3.44
N GLU A 78 -0.45 -6.59 -3.93
CA GLU A 78 -1.64 -7.33 -3.49
C GLU A 78 -1.58 -8.82 -3.80
N GLU A 79 -0.81 -9.22 -4.82
CA GLU A 79 -0.62 -10.62 -5.18
C GLU A 79 0.47 -11.29 -4.33
N GLY A 80 1.20 -10.52 -3.51
CA GLY A 80 2.24 -11.03 -2.64
C GLY A 80 3.64 -11.06 -3.24
N TYR A 81 3.87 -10.33 -4.34
CA TYR A 81 5.18 -10.28 -5.01
C TYR A 81 5.83 -8.91 -4.85
N ASP A 82 7.15 -8.92 -4.71
CA ASP A 82 7.95 -7.70 -4.63
C ASP A 82 8.12 -7.07 -6.02
N ASN A 83 8.87 -5.96 -6.10
CA ASN A 83 9.08 -5.25 -7.36
C ASN A 83 9.94 -6.00 -8.38
N LYS A 84 10.56 -7.09 -7.97
CA LYS A 84 11.32 -7.98 -8.85
C LYS A 84 10.51 -9.20 -9.28
N GLY A 85 9.30 -9.37 -8.73
CA GLY A 85 8.39 -10.45 -9.07
C GLY A 85 8.51 -11.70 -8.20
N TYR A 86 9.14 -11.60 -7.03
CA TYR A 86 9.32 -12.73 -6.09
C TYR A 86 8.46 -12.55 -4.85
N ASP A 87 7.90 -13.65 -4.37
CA ASP A 87 7.12 -13.66 -3.14
C ASP A 87 8.04 -13.66 -1.91
N ASN A 88 7.46 -13.71 -0.71
CA ASN A 88 8.22 -13.66 0.54
C ASN A 88 9.04 -14.94 0.80
N ASP A 89 8.76 -16.00 0.08
CA ASP A 89 9.57 -17.23 0.12
C ASP A 89 10.71 -17.22 -0.90
N GLY A 90 10.73 -16.19 -1.77
CA GLY A 90 11.78 -16.01 -2.78
C GLY A 90 11.48 -16.61 -4.13
N TYR A 91 10.22 -16.98 -4.42
CA TYR A 91 9.82 -17.62 -5.68
C TYR A 91 8.93 -16.70 -6.51
N ASN A 92 9.13 -16.72 -7.83
CA ASN A 92 8.30 -15.95 -8.75
C ASN A 92 6.99 -16.69 -9.05
N LYS A 93 6.16 -16.11 -9.93
CA LYS A 93 4.86 -16.69 -10.33
C LYS A 93 4.97 -18.07 -10.96
N ASN A 94 6.10 -18.37 -11.58
CA ASN A 94 6.35 -19.66 -12.20
C ASN A 94 6.88 -20.69 -11.20
N GLY A 95 7.14 -20.27 -9.94
CA GLY A 95 7.59 -21.16 -8.87
C GLY A 95 9.09 -21.29 -8.77
N TYR A 96 9.87 -20.41 -9.41
CA TYR A 96 11.34 -20.46 -9.44
C TYR A 96 11.94 -19.31 -8.66
N ASP A 97 13.03 -19.59 -7.94
CA ASP A 97 13.79 -18.58 -7.20
C ASP A 97 14.71 -17.78 -8.15
N LYS A 98 15.50 -16.86 -7.59
CA LYS A 98 16.41 -16.00 -8.36
C LYS A 98 17.51 -16.77 -9.08
N LYS A 99 17.82 -17.96 -8.59
CA LYS A 99 18.81 -18.84 -9.22
C LYS A 99 18.21 -19.70 -10.31
N GLY A 100 16.87 -19.71 -10.44
CA GLY A 100 16.15 -20.47 -11.44
C GLY A 100 15.69 -21.85 -10.99
N TYR A 101 15.67 -22.13 -9.69
CA TYR A 101 15.26 -23.41 -9.11
C TYR A 101 13.94 -23.31 -8.39
N ASN A 102 13.09 -24.33 -8.54
CA ASN A 102 11.81 -24.41 -7.82
C ASN A 102 12.02 -24.93 -6.38
N LYS A 103 10.92 -25.09 -5.64
CA LYS A 103 10.97 -25.53 -4.22
C LYS A 103 11.56 -26.93 -4.06
N GLU A 104 11.48 -27.74 -5.08
CA GLU A 104 12.06 -29.11 -5.08
C GLU A 104 13.52 -29.09 -5.48
N GLY A 105 14.07 -27.92 -5.83
CA GLY A 105 15.48 -27.77 -6.17
C GLY A 105 15.81 -28.01 -7.62
N HIS A 106 14.82 -28.00 -8.54
CA HIS A 106 15.01 -28.25 -9.96
C HIS A 106 14.76 -26.98 -10.79
N ASP A 107 15.56 -26.81 -11.87
CA ASP A 107 15.36 -25.72 -12.81
C ASP A 107 14.20 -26.04 -13.77
N ASN A 108 13.93 -25.13 -14.71
CA ASN A 108 12.81 -25.28 -15.67
C ASN A 108 13.00 -26.42 -16.67
N ARG A 109 14.19 -26.99 -16.75
CA ARG A 109 14.48 -28.18 -17.56
C ARG A 109 14.53 -29.46 -16.73
N GLY A 110 14.36 -29.37 -15.42
CA GLY A 110 14.31 -30.49 -14.50
C GLY A 110 15.64 -30.88 -13.86
N PHE A 111 16.67 -30.05 -14.00
CA PHE A 111 17.98 -30.32 -13.39
C PHE A 111 18.13 -29.70 -12.02
N SER A 112 18.72 -30.46 -11.09
CA SER A 112 19.11 -29.94 -9.79
C SER A 112 20.36 -29.05 -9.90
N PHE A 113 20.70 -28.37 -8.82
CA PHE A 113 21.95 -27.60 -8.75
C PHE A 113 23.18 -28.46 -9.10
N ASP A 114 23.16 -29.71 -8.67
CA ASP A 114 24.24 -30.68 -8.94
C ASP A 114 24.24 -31.22 -10.36
N GLY A 115 23.29 -30.82 -11.19
CA GLY A 115 23.21 -31.24 -12.58
C GLY A 115 22.51 -32.57 -12.82
N ILE A 116 21.76 -33.08 -11.83
CA ILE A 116 21.01 -34.33 -11.94
C ILE A 116 19.58 -34.01 -12.41
N HIS A 117 19.15 -34.70 -13.46
CA HIS A 117 17.83 -34.53 -14.03
C HIS A 117 16.77 -35.29 -13.22
N VAL A 118 15.65 -34.64 -12.90
CA VAL A 118 14.60 -35.22 -12.06
C VAL A 118 13.95 -36.47 -12.68
N GLY A 119 13.80 -36.48 -14.02
CA GLY A 119 13.16 -37.60 -14.72
C GLY A 119 14.07 -38.78 -14.92
N THR A 120 15.31 -38.53 -15.36
CA THR A 120 16.27 -39.60 -15.67
C THR A 120 17.12 -40.02 -14.49
N ARG A 121 17.26 -39.15 -13.47
CA ARG A 121 18.10 -39.30 -12.27
C ARG A 121 19.60 -39.42 -12.58
N ILE A 122 19.99 -38.98 -13.77
CA ILE A 122 21.38 -38.87 -14.22
C ILE A 122 21.65 -37.44 -14.71
N THR A 123 22.85 -37.17 -15.18
CA THR A 123 23.26 -35.84 -15.61
C THR A 123 22.69 -35.40 -16.96
N PHE A 124 21.96 -36.29 -17.64
CA PHE A 124 21.34 -36.01 -18.93
C PHE A 124 19.82 -36.10 -18.86
N ASP A 125 19.13 -35.26 -19.63
CA ASP A 125 17.66 -35.30 -19.75
C ASP A 125 17.23 -36.46 -20.67
N GLY A 126 15.93 -36.58 -20.93
CA GLY A 126 15.38 -37.63 -21.78
C GLY A 126 15.81 -37.56 -23.24
N GLU A 127 16.33 -36.42 -23.68
CA GLU A 127 16.84 -36.19 -25.04
C GLU A 127 18.35 -36.34 -25.12
N GLY A 128 19.04 -36.60 -24.00
CA GLY A 128 20.47 -36.80 -23.93
C GLY A 128 21.31 -35.53 -23.74
N TYR A 129 20.68 -34.40 -23.29
CA TYR A 129 21.38 -33.15 -23.04
C TYR A 129 21.62 -32.96 -21.54
N ASN A 130 22.81 -32.44 -21.18
CA ASN A 130 23.10 -32.12 -19.80
C ASN A 130 22.57 -30.73 -19.42
N LYS A 131 22.77 -30.35 -18.17
CA LYS A 131 22.30 -29.05 -17.61
C LYS A 131 22.81 -27.86 -18.43
N LYS A 132 24.03 -27.94 -18.97
CA LYS A 132 24.62 -26.88 -19.79
C LYS A 132 24.15 -26.90 -21.25
N GLY A 133 23.32 -27.89 -21.66
CA GLY A 133 22.81 -28.02 -23.01
C GLY A 133 23.70 -28.79 -23.95
N TYR A 134 24.63 -29.59 -23.46
CA TYR A 134 25.52 -30.44 -24.27
C TYR A 134 25.07 -31.89 -24.17
N ASN A 135 25.11 -32.58 -25.28
CA ASN A 135 24.87 -34.02 -25.33
C ASN A 135 26.18 -34.82 -25.28
#